data_16e4d9153a0d2833124aa72ccf41d05c
#
_entry.id   16e4d9153a0d2833124aa72ccf41d05c
#
_cell.length_a   1.000
_cell.length_b   1.000
_cell.length_c   1.000
_cell.angle_alpha   90.00
_cell.angle_beta   90.00
_cell.angle_gamma   90.00
#
_symmetry.space_group_name_H-M   'P 1'
#
loop_
_entity.id
_entity.type
_entity.pdbx_description
1 polymer ?
#
loop_
_entity_poly.entity_id
_entity_poly.type
_entity_poly.pdbx_seq_one_letter_code
_entity_poly.pdbx_strand_id
1 'polypeptide(L)'
;MPMPTDIGVIDLMLAVPGDDTSHFYEWIKPMLMDKQSHDMFKMPAQYMFKDIPDTPKQDDYIAYTLAQMDKHGIERAMIGVGEINTIQIEALKKHPDRFFGCYEANANNGMEEVRTIVRMKEEFDIKAVTASPAMICPPVPVNDKKWYPIYAKLVELDIPFCPCMGIPGPRLPFGPQKVELLDEVLWFFPELNIVTRHGCEPWTDVAWKLMLKYPNLHYMTSAFAPKHYPKDIVHFANTRGSDQVMYAGYFPMGLSLDRIFSEMPDVPFRDEVWPKFLRENAIRVFKLDQ
;
A
#
# COMPACT_ATOMS: atom_id res chain seq x y z
N MET A 1 13.74 2.32 -23.02
CA MET A 1 13.48 0.91 -23.44
C MET A 1 12.17 0.45 -22.84
N PRO A 2 11.54 -0.60 -23.37
CA PRO A 2 10.36 -1.16 -22.73
C PRO A 2 10.73 -1.69 -21.32
N MET A 3 9.71 -1.88 -20.48
CA MET A 3 9.87 -2.48 -19.15
C MET A 3 10.69 -3.79 -19.24
N PRO A 4 11.73 -3.98 -18.42
CA PRO A 4 12.49 -5.23 -18.40
C PRO A 4 11.63 -6.40 -17.91
N THR A 5 11.83 -7.58 -18.49
CA THR A 5 11.08 -8.81 -18.15
C THR A 5 11.93 -9.83 -17.41
N ASP A 6 13.20 -9.54 -17.23
CA ASP A 6 14.22 -10.37 -16.56
C ASP A 6 14.50 -9.94 -15.11
N ILE A 7 13.76 -8.96 -14.62
CA ILE A 7 13.83 -8.46 -13.24
C ILE A 7 12.60 -8.96 -12.49
N GLY A 8 12.81 -9.57 -11.33
CA GLY A 8 11.72 -9.92 -10.41
C GLY A 8 11.00 -8.69 -9.90
N VAL A 9 9.69 -8.78 -9.72
CA VAL A 9 8.83 -7.69 -9.25
C VAL A 9 8.47 -7.91 -7.79
N ILE A 10 8.52 -6.84 -6.98
CA ILE A 10 7.96 -6.84 -5.61
C ILE A 10 6.69 -6.01 -5.62
N ASP A 11 5.55 -6.64 -5.34
CA ASP A 11 4.25 -5.95 -5.24
C ASP A 11 3.97 -5.55 -3.80
N LEU A 12 3.93 -4.24 -3.54
CA LEU A 12 3.72 -3.67 -2.20
C LEU A 12 2.22 -3.55 -1.83
N MET A 13 1.30 -4.05 -2.65
CA MET A 13 -0.12 -4.09 -2.33
C MET A 13 -0.87 -5.19 -3.08
N LEU A 14 -0.83 -6.36 -2.53
CA LEU A 14 -1.51 -7.54 -3.04
C LEU A 14 -2.30 -8.21 -1.90
N ALA A 15 -3.38 -8.92 -2.23
CA ALA A 15 -4.07 -9.78 -1.28
C ALA A 15 -4.42 -11.13 -1.93
N VAL A 16 -4.46 -12.17 -1.12
CA VAL A 16 -5.04 -13.46 -1.53
C VAL A 16 -6.55 -13.31 -1.48
N PRO A 17 -7.27 -13.53 -2.60
CA PRO A 17 -8.73 -13.44 -2.61
C PRO A 17 -9.40 -14.56 -1.80
N GLY A 18 -10.72 -14.48 -1.69
CA GLY A 18 -11.58 -15.52 -1.13
C GLY A 18 -12.93 -15.52 -1.87
N ASP A 19 -13.85 -16.38 -1.45
CA ASP A 19 -15.21 -16.42 -2.03
C ASP A 19 -15.99 -15.10 -1.83
N ASP A 20 -15.74 -14.44 -0.71
CA ASP A 20 -16.27 -13.13 -0.38
C ASP A 20 -15.17 -12.24 0.21
N THR A 21 -14.88 -11.13 -0.46
CA THR A 21 -13.88 -10.14 -0.02
C THR A 21 -14.52 -8.93 0.68
N SER A 22 -15.84 -8.88 0.82
CA SER A 22 -16.53 -7.75 1.46
C SER A 22 -16.12 -7.56 2.92
N HIS A 23 -15.75 -8.63 3.61
CA HIS A 23 -15.27 -8.59 4.99
C HIS A 23 -14.04 -7.70 5.19
N PHE A 24 -13.21 -7.51 4.17
CA PHE A 24 -12.08 -6.58 4.24
C PHE A 24 -12.50 -5.13 4.46
N TYR A 25 -13.76 -4.80 4.21
CA TYR A 25 -14.27 -3.42 4.25
C TYR A 25 -15.41 -3.20 5.26
N GLU A 26 -15.87 -4.24 5.97
CA GLU A 26 -16.98 -4.12 6.93
C GLU A 26 -16.75 -3.04 7.98
N TRP A 27 -15.52 -2.84 8.41
CA TRP A 27 -15.13 -1.83 9.38
C TRP A 27 -15.33 -0.38 8.90
N ILE A 28 -15.38 -0.13 7.58
CA ILE A 28 -15.64 1.21 7.02
C ILE A 28 -17.13 1.51 6.95
N LYS A 29 -17.97 0.48 6.84
CA LYS A 29 -19.41 0.58 6.60
C LYS A 29 -20.16 1.54 7.53
N PRO A 30 -19.90 1.57 8.85
CA PRO A 30 -20.57 2.51 9.77
C PRO A 30 -20.26 3.99 9.49
N MET A 31 -19.21 4.30 8.76
CA MET A 31 -18.78 5.68 8.44
C MET A 31 -19.36 6.19 7.12
N LEU A 32 -19.92 5.30 6.28
CA LEU A 32 -20.54 5.65 5.01
C LEU A 32 -21.92 6.20 5.26
N MET A 33 -22.22 7.40 4.74
CA MET A 33 -23.48 8.11 5.03
C MET A 33 -24.50 8.00 3.88
N ASP A 34 -24.07 7.63 2.68
CA ASP A 34 -24.94 7.59 1.51
C ASP A 34 -25.36 6.16 1.13
N LYS A 35 -26.63 6.06 0.66
CA LYS A 35 -27.23 4.78 0.28
C LYS A 35 -26.43 4.04 -0.80
N GLN A 36 -25.89 4.75 -1.80
CA GLN A 36 -25.18 4.13 -2.89
C GLN A 36 -23.90 3.43 -2.40
N SER A 37 -23.18 4.04 -1.45
CA SER A 37 -22.00 3.40 -0.84
C SER A 37 -22.36 2.13 -0.06
N HIS A 38 -23.52 2.10 0.61
CA HIS A 38 -24.00 0.88 1.26
C HIS A 38 -24.44 -0.19 0.27
N ASP A 39 -25.08 0.19 -0.83
CA ASP A 39 -25.56 -0.74 -1.86
C ASP A 39 -24.41 -1.36 -2.68
N MET A 40 -23.28 -0.64 -2.83
CA MET A 40 -22.10 -1.04 -3.63
C MET A 40 -20.98 -1.65 -2.77
N PHE A 41 -21.33 -2.38 -1.73
CA PHE A 41 -20.37 -2.75 -0.69
C PHE A 41 -19.37 -3.86 -1.04
N LYS A 42 -19.33 -4.35 -2.29
CA LYS A 42 -18.29 -5.27 -2.75
C LYS A 42 -16.89 -4.63 -2.58
N MET A 43 -16.78 -3.33 -2.89
CA MET A 43 -15.60 -2.50 -2.66
C MET A 43 -16.03 -1.03 -2.48
N PRO A 44 -15.67 -0.36 -1.36
CA PRO A 44 -16.16 0.99 -1.04
C PRO A 44 -15.79 2.08 -2.03
N ALA A 45 -14.78 1.86 -2.87
CA ALA A 45 -14.34 2.76 -3.94
C ALA A 45 -14.77 2.29 -5.34
N GLN A 46 -15.72 1.36 -5.44
CA GLN A 46 -16.13 0.71 -6.70
C GLN A 46 -16.50 1.71 -7.81
N TYR A 47 -17.10 2.83 -7.45
CA TYR A 47 -17.49 3.87 -8.42
C TYR A 47 -16.30 4.52 -9.15
N MET A 48 -15.09 4.39 -8.62
CA MET A 48 -13.84 4.92 -9.23
C MET A 48 -13.23 3.95 -10.25
N PHE A 49 -13.63 2.68 -10.25
CA PHE A 49 -13.07 1.66 -11.11
C PHE A 49 -14.05 1.23 -12.19
N LYS A 50 -13.55 1.06 -13.41
CA LYS A 50 -14.28 0.40 -14.49
C LYS A 50 -13.80 -1.03 -14.61
N ASP A 51 -14.73 -1.94 -14.85
CA ASP A 51 -14.42 -3.35 -15.12
C ASP A 51 -13.60 -4.01 -13.99
N ILE A 52 -14.10 -3.88 -12.75
CA ILE A 52 -13.50 -4.57 -11.60
C ILE A 52 -13.52 -6.07 -11.90
N PRO A 53 -12.37 -6.75 -11.91
CA PRO A 53 -12.32 -8.16 -12.23
C PRO A 53 -13.05 -8.98 -11.17
N ASP A 54 -13.84 -9.96 -11.63
CA ASP A 54 -14.34 -11.00 -10.74
C ASP A 54 -13.25 -12.06 -10.55
N THR A 55 -12.97 -12.40 -9.30
CA THR A 55 -12.10 -13.54 -9.02
C THR A 55 -12.92 -14.82 -9.23
N PRO A 56 -12.50 -15.70 -10.14
CA PRO A 56 -13.21 -16.96 -10.34
C PRO A 56 -13.11 -17.81 -9.06
N LYS A 57 -14.17 -18.58 -8.78
CA LYS A 57 -14.16 -19.49 -7.64
C LYS A 57 -13.01 -20.50 -7.76
N GLN A 58 -12.25 -20.69 -6.69
CA GLN A 58 -11.08 -21.56 -6.61
C GLN A 58 -11.23 -22.57 -5.47
N ASP A 59 -10.64 -23.73 -5.63
CA ASP A 59 -10.47 -24.70 -4.54
C ASP A 59 -9.31 -24.29 -3.62
N ASP A 60 -8.28 -23.63 -4.17
CA ASP A 60 -7.12 -23.09 -3.44
C ASP A 60 -6.78 -21.69 -3.96
N TYR A 61 -7.17 -20.67 -3.20
CA TYR A 61 -6.91 -19.27 -3.54
C TYR A 61 -5.43 -18.87 -3.37
N ILE A 62 -4.68 -19.56 -2.51
CA ILE A 62 -3.23 -19.32 -2.34
C ILE A 62 -2.50 -19.78 -3.61
N ALA A 63 -2.77 -21.02 -4.05
CA ALA A 63 -2.19 -21.55 -5.28
C ALA A 63 -2.57 -20.70 -6.51
N TYR A 64 -3.84 -20.27 -6.59
CA TYR A 64 -4.29 -19.33 -7.63
C TYR A 64 -3.49 -18.02 -7.62
N THR A 65 -3.30 -17.42 -6.44
CA THR A 65 -2.56 -16.15 -6.31
C THR A 65 -1.11 -16.33 -6.72
N LEU A 66 -0.45 -17.40 -6.28
CA LEU A 66 0.92 -17.71 -6.68
C LEU A 66 1.04 -17.88 -8.21
N ALA A 67 0.10 -18.59 -8.86
CA ALA A 67 0.07 -18.73 -10.30
C ALA A 67 -0.09 -17.37 -11.03
N GLN A 68 -0.91 -16.45 -10.47
CA GLN A 68 -1.01 -15.08 -11.00
C GLN A 68 0.29 -14.29 -10.81
N MET A 69 0.95 -14.42 -9.67
CA MET A 69 2.25 -13.80 -9.42
C MET A 69 3.31 -14.33 -10.40
N ASP A 70 3.40 -15.65 -10.57
CA ASP A 70 4.38 -16.30 -11.47
C ASP A 70 4.20 -15.86 -12.92
N LYS A 71 2.93 -15.77 -13.38
CA LYS A 71 2.60 -15.30 -14.72
C LYS A 71 3.18 -13.92 -15.05
N HIS A 72 3.29 -13.06 -14.04
CA HIS A 72 3.73 -11.66 -14.19
C HIS A 72 5.10 -11.36 -13.59
N GLY A 73 5.85 -12.40 -13.20
CA GLY A 73 7.20 -12.25 -12.64
C GLY A 73 7.23 -11.57 -11.28
N ILE A 74 6.12 -11.62 -10.51
CA ILE A 74 6.08 -11.11 -9.13
C ILE A 74 6.77 -12.13 -8.24
N GLU A 75 7.97 -11.81 -7.78
CA GLU A 75 8.75 -12.71 -6.92
C GLU A 75 8.25 -12.69 -5.47
N ARG A 76 7.89 -11.53 -4.96
CA ARG A 76 7.38 -11.35 -3.58
C ARG A 76 6.25 -10.32 -3.55
N ALA A 77 5.33 -10.47 -2.58
CA ALA A 77 4.24 -9.54 -2.38
C ALA A 77 3.99 -9.23 -0.90
N MET A 78 3.65 -7.97 -0.62
CA MET A 78 3.20 -7.53 0.70
C MET A 78 1.71 -7.83 0.87
N ILE A 79 1.36 -8.54 1.95
CA ILE A 79 -0.01 -8.91 2.30
C ILE A 79 -0.36 -8.47 3.73
N GLY A 80 -1.63 -8.13 3.96
CA GLY A 80 -2.10 -7.70 5.28
C GLY A 80 -2.24 -8.88 6.25
N VAL A 81 -1.68 -8.76 7.45
CA VAL A 81 -1.88 -9.71 8.54
C VAL A 81 -2.74 -9.09 9.64
N GLY A 82 -3.55 -9.89 10.32
CA GLY A 82 -4.43 -9.46 11.39
C GLY A 82 -5.53 -10.49 11.65
N GLU A 83 -6.31 -10.32 12.69
CA GLU A 83 -7.31 -11.30 13.15
C GLU A 83 -8.32 -11.73 12.08
N ILE A 84 -8.71 -10.80 11.19
CA ILE A 84 -9.68 -11.08 10.11
C ILE A 84 -9.02 -11.64 8.84
N ASN A 85 -7.70 -11.69 8.77
CA ASN A 85 -6.94 -12.01 7.55
C ASN A 85 -6.39 -13.44 7.58
N THR A 86 -7.20 -14.43 7.93
CA THR A 86 -6.76 -15.82 8.15
C THR A 86 -6.08 -16.44 6.93
N ILE A 87 -6.62 -16.23 5.71
CA ILE A 87 -6.03 -16.75 4.48
C ILE A 87 -4.69 -16.09 4.15
N GLN A 88 -4.53 -14.80 4.47
CA GLN A 88 -3.25 -14.08 4.29
C GLN A 88 -2.19 -14.64 5.24
N ILE A 89 -2.56 -14.90 6.51
CA ILE A 89 -1.68 -15.51 7.50
C ILE A 89 -1.26 -16.93 7.07
N GLU A 90 -2.20 -17.71 6.51
CA GLU A 90 -1.90 -19.02 5.97
C GLU A 90 -0.93 -18.95 4.80
N ALA A 91 -1.15 -18.02 3.85
CA ALA A 91 -0.27 -17.80 2.71
C ALA A 91 1.15 -17.40 3.16
N LEU A 92 1.26 -16.47 4.13
CA LEU A 92 2.53 -16.05 4.70
C LEU A 92 3.29 -17.22 5.36
N LYS A 93 2.59 -18.05 6.14
CA LYS A 93 3.20 -19.20 6.83
C LYS A 93 3.64 -20.32 5.88
N LYS A 94 2.86 -20.56 4.81
CA LYS A 94 3.17 -21.61 3.82
C LYS A 94 4.25 -21.19 2.81
N HIS A 95 4.31 -19.90 2.48
CA HIS A 95 5.16 -19.35 1.42
C HIS A 95 5.89 -18.08 1.88
N PRO A 96 6.74 -18.16 2.94
CA PRO A 96 7.45 -17.01 3.51
C PRO A 96 8.49 -16.41 2.54
N ASP A 97 8.89 -17.17 1.53
CA ASP A 97 9.74 -16.73 0.42
C ASP A 97 9.01 -15.90 -0.62
N ARG A 98 7.66 -16.00 -0.68
CA ARG A 98 6.81 -15.32 -1.65
C ARG A 98 6.00 -14.16 -1.05
N PHE A 99 5.73 -14.19 0.24
CA PHE A 99 4.93 -13.19 0.93
C PHE A 99 5.67 -12.60 2.13
N PHE A 100 5.40 -11.34 2.41
CA PHE A 100 5.81 -10.68 3.65
C PHE A 100 4.64 -9.85 4.21
N GLY A 101 4.59 -9.74 5.53
CA GLY A 101 3.44 -9.19 6.24
C GLY A 101 3.49 -7.68 6.41
N CYS A 102 2.30 -7.04 6.39
CA CYS A 102 2.08 -5.70 6.95
C CYS A 102 0.86 -5.72 7.87
N TYR A 103 0.80 -4.79 8.82
CA TYR A 103 -0.29 -4.66 9.77
C TYR A 103 -0.96 -3.29 9.65
N GLU A 104 -2.30 -3.24 9.58
CA GLU A 104 -3.09 -1.98 9.51
C GLU A 104 -3.35 -1.46 10.91
N ALA A 105 -2.77 -0.30 11.25
CA ALA A 105 -2.84 0.28 12.58
C ALA A 105 -3.99 1.27 12.77
N ASN A 106 -4.52 1.33 14.01
CA ASN A 106 -5.54 2.27 14.43
C ASN A 106 -5.06 3.14 15.62
N ALA A 107 -4.73 4.40 15.37
CA ALA A 107 -4.24 5.33 16.38
C ALA A 107 -5.20 5.58 17.56
N ASN A 108 -6.49 5.24 17.41
CA ASN A 108 -7.46 5.39 18.49
C ASN A 108 -7.26 4.38 19.64
N ASN A 109 -6.53 3.28 19.38
CA ASN A 109 -6.27 2.23 20.38
C ASN A 109 -5.12 2.59 21.35
N GLY A 110 -4.42 3.73 21.12
CA GLY A 110 -3.37 4.22 22.01
C GLY A 110 -2.25 3.18 22.23
N MET A 111 -1.88 2.93 23.48
CA MET A 111 -0.79 1.99 23.81
C MET A 111 -1.09 0.54 23.51
N GLU A 112 -2.37 0.15 23.42
CA GLU A 112 -2.71 -1.21 23.00
C GLU A 112 -2.32 -1.45 21.54
N GLU A 113 -2.47 -0.44 20.68
CA GLU A 113 -2.00 -0.51 19.30
C GLU A 113 -0.48 -0.71 19.22
N VAL A 114 0.28 0.01 20.04
CA VAL A 114 1.75 -0.15 20.12
C VAL A 114 2.12 -1.59 20.52
N ARG A 115 1.43 -2.17 21.51
CA ARG A 115 1.64 -3.57 21.92
C ARG A 115 1.27 -4.56 20.82
N THR A 116 0.18 -4.28 20.11
CA THR A 116 -0.24 -5.12 18.98
C THR A 116 0.78 -5.10 17.85
N ILE A 117 1.33 -3.94 17.49
CA ILE A 117 2.40 -3.83 16.49
C ILE A 117 3.62 -4.69 16.90
N VAL A 118 4.02 -4.64 18.18
CA VAL A 118 5.12 -5.47 18.69
C VAL A 118 4.79 -6.95 18.53
N ARG A 119 3.59 -7.39 18.94
CA ARG A 119 3.15 -8.80 18.78
C ARG A 119 3.15 -9.22 17.30
N MET A 120 2.64 -8.38 16.40
CA MET A 120 2.63 -8.68 14.96
C MET A 120 4.07 -8.78 14.40
N LYS A 121 4.99 -7.95 14.88
CA LYS A 121 6.40 -8.05 14.51
C LYS A 121 7.03 -9.35 15.02
N GLU A 122 6.77 -9.75 16.26
CA GLU A 122 7.29 -10.97 16.86
C GLU A 122 6.70 -12.23 16.22
N GLU A 123 5.39 -12.25 15.94
CA GLU A 123 4.69 -13.44 15.45
C GLU A 123 4.82 -13.64 13.93
N PHE A 124 4.79 -12.57 13.14
CA PHE A 124 4.71 -12.62 11.69
C PHE A 124 5.88 -11.93 10.97
N ASP A 125 6.85 -11.39 11.71
CA ASP A 125 7.94 -10.57 11.18
C ASP A 125 7.46 -9.52 10.18
N ILE A 126 6.38 -8.79 10.53
CA ILE A 126 5.85 -7.76 9.64
C ILE A 126 6.95 -6.79 9.22
N LYS A 127 6.95 -6.42 7.95
CA LYS A 127 7.95 -5.51 7.35
C LYS A 127 7.44 -4.08 7.22
N ALA A 128 6.17 -3.83 7.54
CA ALA A 128 5.56 -2.49 7.50
C ALA A 128 4.35 -2.40 8.43
N VAL A 129 4.02 -1.17 8.82
CA VAL A 129 2.72 -0.83 9.38
C VAL A 129 1.99 0.09 8.40
N THR A 130 0.79 -0.32 8.00
CA THR A 130 -0.09 0.47 7.13
C THR A 130 -1.10 1.26 7.95
N ALA A 131 -1.69 2.30 7.38
CA ALA A 131 -2.75 3.05 8.02
C ALA A 131 -3.68 3.72 7.01
N SER A 132 -4.94 3.88 7.41
CA SER A 132 -5.97 4.58 6.66
C SER A 132 -6.58 5.70 7.53
N PRO A 133 -5.89 6.86 7.68
CA PRO A 133 -6.24 7.90 8.65
C PRO A 133 -7.67 8.44 8.55
N ALA A 134 -8.24 8.49 7.34
CA ALA A 134 -9.63 8.90 7.10
C ALA A 134 -10.66 7.80 7.36
N MET A 135 -10.23 6.52 7.45
CA MET A 135 -11.12 5.37 7.51
C MET A 135 -11.21 4.76 8.91
N ILE A 136 -10.39 5.16 9.89
CA ILE A 136 -10.56 4.78 11.29
C ILE A 136 -11.63 5.66 11.96
N CYS A 137 -12.31 5.14 12.97
CA CYS A 137 -13.41 5.83 13.63
C CYS A 137 -13.08 6.12 15.13
N PRO A 138 -13.04 7.40 15.54
CA PRO A 138 -13.08 8.61 14.73
C PRO A 138 -11.85 8.74 13.82
N PRO A 139 -11.95 9.49 12.68
CA PRO A 139 -10.82 9.74 11.82
C PRO A 139 -9.72 10.53 12.55
N VAL A 140 -8.45 10.15 12.31
CA VAL A 140 -7.30 10.77 13.00
C VAL A 140 -6.30 11.27 11.95
N PRO A 141 -6.09 12.60 11.85
CA PRO A 141 -5.09 13.18 10.95
C PRO A 141 -3.70 12.56 11.15
N VAL A 142 -2.97 12.35 10.05
CA VAL A 142 -1.67 11.67 10.07
C VAL A 142 -0.63 12.37 10.98
N ASN A 143 -0.77 13.68 11.24
CA ASN A 143 0.08 14.45 12.15
C ASN A 143 -0.49 14.58 13.58
N ASP A 144 -1.61 13.92 13.89
CA ASP A 144 -2.17 13.93 15.24
C ASP A 144 -1.25 13.21 16.24
N LYS A 145 -1.18 13.73 17.46
CA LYS A 145 -0.36 13.18 18.56
C LYS A 145 -0.68 11.73 18.91
N LYS A 146 -1.89 11.25 18.57
CA LYS A 146 -2.27 9.84 18.74
C LYS A 146 -1.37 8.88 17.94
N TRP A 147 -0.83 9.32 16.81
CA TRP A 147 0.10 8.53 16.00
C TRP A 147 1.53 8.52 16.57
N TYR A 148 1.94 9.52 17.37
CA TYR A 148 3.33 9.69 17.79
C TYR A 148 3.91 8.50 18.55
N PRO A 149 3.18 7.83 19.48
CA PRO A 149 3.67 6.60 20.12
C PRO A 149 3.92 5.46 19.11
N ILE A 150 3.07 5.37 18.06
CA ILE A 150 3.25 4.41 16.97
C ILE A 150 4.50 4.78 16.17
N TYR A 151 4.66 6.03 15.75
CA TYR A 151 5.84 6.48 15.00
C TYR A 151 7.14 6.22 15.75
N ALA A 152 7.19 6.54 17.03
CA ALA A 152 8.36 6.24 17.86
C ALA A 152 8.68 4.74 17.91
N LYS A 153 7.65 3.88 18.00
CA LYS A 153 7.83 2.43 17.98
C LYS A 153 8.28 1.93 16.61
N LEU A 154 7.79 2.49 15.52
CA LEU A 154 8.22 2.10 14.17
C LEU A 154 9.68 2.46 13.89
N VAL A 155 10.13 3.61 14.41
CA VAL A 155 11.56 3.98 14.40
C VAL A 155 12.39 2.96 15.18
N GLU A 156 11.95 2.59 16.39
CA GLU A 156 12.64 1.58 17.23
C GLU A 156 12.70 0.20 16.56
N LEU A 157 11.60 -0.22 15.90
CA LEU A 157 11.51 -1.49 15.17
C LEU A 157 12.16 -1.44 13.78
N ASP A 158 12.53 -0.23 13.33
CA ASP A 158 13.14 0.04 12.03
C ASP A 158 12.32 -0.52 10.83
N ILE A 159 11.00 -0.29 10.89
CA ILE A 159 10.05 -0.65 9.82
C ILE A 159 9.27 0.57 9.34
N PRO A 160 8.93 0.67 8.03
CA PRO A 160 8.25 1.83 7.47
C PRO A 160 6.78 1.93 7.90
N PHE A 161 6.31 3.18 7.93
CA PHE A 161 4.90 3.53 8.02
C PHE A 161 4.31 3.78 6.62
N CYS A 162 3.22 3.11 6.27
CA CYS A 162 2.61 3.15 4.94
C CYS A 162 1.18 3.72 4.99
N PRO A 163 0.98 5.03 5.16
CA PRO A 163 -0.35 5.63 5.25
C PRO A 163 -1.01 5.80 3.87
N CYS A 164 -2.35 5.66 3.83
CA CYS A 164 -3.15 6.20 2.73
C CYS A 164 -3.09 7.73 2.76
N MET A 165 -2.69 8.34 1.63
CA MET A 165 -2.59 9.78 1.48
C MET A 165 -3.34 10.25 0.24
N GLY A 166 -3.85 11.48 0.28
CA GLY A 166 -4.69 12.01 -0.78
C GLY A 166 -6.19 11.85 -0.50
N ILE A 167 -7.02 11.96 -1.54
CA ILE A 167 -8.47 11.77 -1.39
C ILE A 167 -8.78 10.29 -1.20
N PRO A 168 -9.47 9.88 -0.12
CA PRO A 168 -9.84 8.49 0.09
C PRO A 168 -10.79 7.98 -0.99
N GLY A 169 -10.61 6.72 -1.42
CA GLY A 169 -11.53 6.07 -2.35
C GLY A 169 -12.97 5.99 -1.82
N PRO A 170 -13.24 5.52 -0.59
CA PRO A 170 -14.55 5.62 0.03
C PRO A 170 -15.00 7.08 0.17
N ARG A 171 -16.30 7.35 0.11
CA ARG A 171 -16.87 8.72 0.25
C ARG A 171 -16.80 9.22 1.69
N LEU A 172 -15.58 9.50 2.12
CA LEU A 172 -15.23 9.99 3.44
C LEU A 172 -14.50 11.34 3.34
N PRO A 173 -14.54 12.19 4.39
CA PRO A 173 -13.78 13.42 4.43
C PRO A 173 -12.27 13.17 4.34
N PHE A 174 -11.57 13.85 3.45
CA PHE A 174 -10.14 13.66 3.17
C PHE A 174 -9.19 14.37 4.15
N GLY A 175 -9.70 15.23 5.03
CA GLY A 175 -8.88 16.05 5.94
C GLY A 175 -7.73 15.30 6.62
N PRO A 176 -7.96 14.07 7.16
CA PRO A 176 -6.94 13.27 7.83
C PRO A 176 -5.77 12.78 6.95
N GLN A 177 -5.95 12.77 5.63
CA GLN A 177 -5.00 12.23 4.63
C GLN A 177 -4.39 13.29 3.71
N LYS A 178 -4.45 14.56 4.10
CA LYS A 178 -3.82 15.63 3.33
C LYS A 178 -2.30 15.50 3.35
N VAL A 179 -1.70 15.60 2.17
CA VAL A 179 -0.26 15.34 1.98
C VAL A 179 0.62 16.32 2.75
N GLU A 180 0.20 17.59 2.86
CA GLU A 180 0.94 18.61 3.62
C GLU A 180 1.13 18.29 5.11
N LEU A 181 0.27 17.43 5.70
CA LEU A 181 0.38 17.01 7.09
C LEU A 181 1.62 16.15 7.36
N LEU A 182 2.19 15.54 6.32
CA LEU A 182 3.43 14.78 6.44
C LEU A 182 4.66 15.64 6.72
N ASP A 183 4.62 16.94 6.40
CA ASP A 183 5.77 17.83 6.61
C ASP A 183 6.18 17.90 8.10
N GLU A 184 5.20 18.04 8.99
CA GLU A 184 5.43 18.05 10.45
C GLU A 184 5.94 16.71 10.97
N VAL A 185 5.36 15.59 10.48
CA VAL A 185 5.73 14.25 10.92
C VAL A 185 7.17 13.93 10.51
N LEU A 186 7.53 14.20 9.26
CA LEU A 186 8.87 13.94 8.71
C LEU A 186 9.95 14.84 9.35
N TRP A 187 9.57 16.07 9.71
CA TRP A 187 10.46 16.96 10.44
C TRP A 187 10.72 16.47 11.88
N PHE A 188 9.69 15.97 12.56
CA PHE A 188 9.79 15.55 13.96
C PHE A 188 10.36 14.13 14.12
N PHE A 189 10.12 13.24 13.14
CA PHE A 189 10.63 11.85 13.11
C PHE A 189 11.53 11.63 11.88
N PRO A 190 12.74 12.21 11.86
CA PRO A 190 13.63 12.12 10.67
C PRO A 190 14.14 10.70 10.37
N GLU A 191 14.02 9.77 11.32
CA GLU A 191 14.41 8.37 11.18
C GLU A 191 13.26 7.48 10.66
N LEU A 192 12.00 7.99 10.70
CA LEU A 192 10.83 7.24 10.26
C LEU A 192 10.76 7.19 8.73
N ASN A 193 10.89 6.01 8.14
CA ASN A 193 10.56 5.83 6.73
C ASN A 193 9.05 5.87 6.53
N ILE A 194 8.56 6.73 5.65
CA ILE A 194 7.15 6.82 5.26
C ILE A 194 7.02 6.46 3.78
N VAL A 195 6.06 5.57 3.45
CA VAL A 195 5.75 5.18 2.08
C VAL A 195 4.27 5.47 1.81
N THR A 196 3.96 6.53 1.06
CA THR A 196 2.57 6.93 0.81
C THR A 196 1.86 5.94 -0.09
N ARG A 197 0.61 5.59 0.25
CA ARG A 197 -0.29 4.72 -0.50
C ARG A 197 -1.35 5.54 -1.25
N HIS A 198 -1.86 4.98 -2.34
CA HIS A 198 -3.02 5.49 -3.10
C HIS A 198 -2.86 6.88 -3.73
N GLY A 199 -1.65 7.18 -4.20
CA GLY A 199 -1.42 8.21 -5.21
C GLY A 199 -1.22 9.64 -4.73
N CYS A 200 -1.54 9.99 -3.49
CA CYS A 200 -1.44 11.38 -2.98
C CYS A 200 -2.29 12.42 -3.72
N GLU A 201 -3.13 12.00 -4.66
CA GLU A 201 -3.93 12.95 -5.45
C GLU A 201 -4.97 13.71 -4.60
N PRO A 202 -5.21 14.99 -4.92
CA PRO A 202 -4.64 15.80 -6.02
C PRO A 202 -3.32 16.51 -5.67
N TRP A 203 -2.69 16.24 -4.53
CA TRP A 203 -1.49 16.92 -4.02
C TRP A 203 -0.18 16.23 -4.44
N THR A 204 -0.09 15.72 -5.67
CA THR A 204 1.12 15.06 -6.18
C THR A 204 2.30 16.00 -6.30
N ASP A 205 2.05 17.28 -6.58
CA ASP A 205 3.05 18.34 -6.58
C ASP A 205 3.63 18.61 -5.18
N VAL A 206 2.81 18.57 -4.14
CA VAL A 206 3.27 18.65 -2.75
C VAL A 206 4.06 17.37 -2.39
N ALA A 207 3.54 16.19 -2.78
CA ALA A 207 4.18 14.92 -2.47
C ALA A 207 5.62 14.84 -2.99
N TRP A 208 5.86 15.13 -4.29
CA TRP A 208 7.21 15.08 -4.83
C TRP A 208 8.12 16.18 -4.27
N LYS A 209 7.58 17.35 -3.90
CA LYS A 209 8.36 18.40 -3.21
C LYS A 209 8.78 17.95 -1.80
N LEU A 210 7.89 17.26 -1.08
CA LEU A 210 8.23 16.68 0.22
C LEU A 210 9.25 15.54 0.08
N MET A 211 9.14 14.68 -0.94
CA MET A 211 10.14 13.64 -1.23
C MET A 211 11.51 14.26 -1.57
N LEU A 212 11.56 15.40 -2.26
CA LEU A 212 12.80 16.12 -2.50
C LEU A 212 13.40 16.71 -1.21
N LYS A 213 12.55 17.13 -0.27
CA LYS A 213 12.93 17.71 1.03
C LYS A 213 13.36 16.63 2.03
N TYR A 214 12.69 15.48 2.02
CA TYR A 214 12.88 14.40 3.00
C TYR A 214 13.26 13.09 2.30
N PRO A 215 14.49 12.61 2.48
CA PRO A 215 14.96 11.39 1.81
C PRO A 215 14.30 10.11 2.32
N ASN A 216 13.67 10.16 3.50
CA ASN A 216 12.91 9.07 4.12
C ASN A 216 11.42 9.05 3.75
N LEU A 217 10.97 9.92 2.84
CA LEU A 217 9.63 9.87 2.26
C LEU A 217 9.68 9.15 0.90
N HIS A 218 8.79 8.19 0.74
CA HIS A 218 8.66 7.36 -0.45
C HIS A 218 7.20 7.33 -0.94
N TYR A 219 7.03 6.86 -2.17
CA TYR A 219 5.73 6.78 -2.85
C TYR A 219 5.54 5.39 -3.47
N MET A 220 4.37 4.77 -3.28
CA MET A 220 3.97 3.59 -4.01
C MET A 220 2.72 3.83 -4.87
N THR A 221 2.68 3.20 -6.05
CA THR A 221 1.67 3.43 -7.09
C THR A 221 0.34 2.72 -6.86
N SER A 222 0.08 2.22 -5.67
CA SER A 222 -1.11 1.40 -5.37
C SER A 222 -2.43 2.03 -5.80
N ALA A 223 -3.36 1.19 -6.25
CA ALA A 223 -4.71 1.53 -6.69
C ALA A 223 -4.82 2.27 -8.04
N PHE A 224 -3.72 2.61 -8.69
CA PHE A 224 -3.74 3.23 -10.01
C PHE A 224 -3.35 2.22 -11.10
N ALA A 225 -4.13 2.18 -12.19
CA ALA A 225 -3.69 1.51 -13.40
C ALA A 225 -2.50 2.30 -14.00
N PRO A 226 -1.47 1.64 -14.57
CA PRO A 226 -0.24 2.31 -15.00
C PRO A 226 -0.42 3.49 -15.93
N LYS A 227 -1.40 3.45 -16.83
CA LYS A 227 -1.74 4.59 -17.72
C LYS A 227 -2.21 5.85 -16.98
N HIS A 228 -2.58 5.72 -15.71
CA HIS A 228 -3.05 6.80 -14.85
C HIS A 228 -2.02 7.22 -13.80
N TYR A 229 -0.79 6.71 -13.84
CA TYR A 229 0.26 7.18 -12.94
C TYR A 229 0.44 8.69 -13.10
N PRO A 230 0.47 9.45 -11.98
CA PRO A 230 0.61 10.90 -12.04
C PRO A 230 1.89 11.31 -12.78
N LYS A 231 1.74 12.18 -13.79
CA LYS A 231 2.86 12.61 -14.64
C LYS A 231 4.00 13.25 -13.84
N ASP A 232 3.66 13.97 -12.78
CA ASP A 232 4.63 14.61 -11.90
C ASP A 232 5.48 13.59 -11.13
N ILE A 233 4.87 12.48 -10.69
CA ILE A 233 5.56 11.39 -10.02
C ILE A 233 6.47 10.64 -11.01
N VAL A 234 5.98 10.37 -12.23
CA VAL A 234 6.81 9.76 -13.29
C VAL A 234 7.98 10.66 -13.66
N HIS A 235 7.75 11.98 -13.79
CA HIS A 235 8.82 12.95 -14.04
C HIS A 235 9.84 12.99 -12.86
N PHE A 236 9.36 12.98 -11.63
CA PHE A 236 10.21 12.97 -10.45
C PHE A 236 11.07 11.70 -10.40
N ALA A 237 10.49 10.52 -10.62
CA ALA A 237 11.21 9.24 -10.69
C ALA A 237 12.32 9.27 -11.77
N ASN A 238 12.04 9.87 -12.94
CA ASN A 238 12.98 10.01 -14.04
C ASN A 238 14.12 11.03 -13.79
N THR A 239 14.04 11.81 -12.72
CA THR A 239 14.99 12.91 -12.49
C THR A 239 15.71 12.80 -11.14
N ARG A 240 15.00 13.00 -10.04
CA ARG A 240 15.55 13.08 -8.69
C ARG A 240 15.11 11.97 -7.76
N GLY A 241 13.97 11.32 -8.06
CA GLY A 241 13.25 10.42 -7.18
C GLY A 241 13.32 8.95 -7.55
N SER A 242 14.31 8.53 -8.35
CA SER A 242 14.43 7.12 -8.76
C SER A 242 14.52 6.16 -7.57
N ASP A 243 15.06 6.63 -6.44
CA ASP A 243 15.18 5.84 -5.20
C ASP A 243 14.00 5.94 -4.25
N GLN A 244 12.94 6.70 -4.62
CA GLN A 244 11.82 6.98 -3.72
C GLN A 244 10.46 6.52 -4.27
N VAL A 245 10.38 6.10 -5.52
CA VAL A 245 9.13 5.64 -6.14
C VAL A 245 9.16 4.13 -6.32
N MET A 246 8.09 3.43 -5.90
CA MET A 246 8.01 1.97 -5.86
C MET A 246 6.71 1.47 -6.47
N TYR A 247 6.75 0.26 -7.04
CA TYR A 247 5.58 -0.42 -7.56
C TYR A 247 4.70 -0.96 -6.43
N ALA A 248 3.41 -0.75 -6.59
CA ALA A 248 2.35 -1.46 -5.88
C ALA A 248 1.16 -1.62 -6.80
N GLY A 249 0.59 -2.82 -6.84
CA GLY A 249 -0.61 -3.14 -7.59
C GLY A 249 -1.91 -2.79 -6.86
N TYR A 250 -2.96 -3.51 -7.16
CA TYR A 250 -4.25 -3.44 -6.47
C TYR A 250 -5.06 -4.73 -6.67
N PHE A 251 -4.37 -5.85 -6.87
CA PHE A 251 -4.98 -7.16 -7.03
C PHE A 251 -5.36 -7.75 -5.65
N PRO A 252 -6.54 -8.34 -5.48
CA PRO A 252 -7.63 -8.52 -6.45
C PRO A 252 -8.70 -7.42 -6.38
N MET A 253 -8.52 -6.35 -5.60
CA MET A 253 -9.58 -5.42 -5.23
C MET A 253 -10.17 -4.64 -6.41
N GLY A 254 -9.35 -3.96 -7.21
CA GLY A 254 -9.86 -3.11 -8.28
C GLY A 254 -9.19 -3.30 -9.64
N LEU A 255 -8.06 -4.00 -9.68
CA LEU A 255 -7.26 -4.20 -10.90
C LEU A 255 -6.79 -5.66 -11.00
N SER A 256 -6.89 -6.24 -12.19
CA SER A 256 -6.22 -7.51 -12.49
C SER A 256 -4.73 -7.29 -12.75
N LEU A 257 -3.91 -8.29 -12.43
CA LEU A 257 -2.49 -8.25 -12.78
C LEU A 257 -2.29 -8.20 -14.31
N ASP A 258 -3.14 -8.89 -15.09
CA ASP A 258 -3.11 -8.84 -16.56
C ASP A 258 -3.22 -7.41 -17.07
N ARG A 259 -4.16 -6.62 -16.54
CA ARG A 259 -4.32 -5.23 -16.93
C ARG A 259 -3.11 -4.40 -16.51
N ILE A 260 -2.65 -4.54 -15.27
CA ILE A 260 -1.51 -3.79 -14.75
C ILE A 260 -0.28 -4.04 -15.64
N PHE A 261 0.08 -5.29 -15.88
CA PHE A 261 1.28 -5.65 -16.62
C PHE A 261 1.16 -5.48 -18.14
N SER A 262 -0.07 -5.38 -18.67
CA SER A 262 -0.27 -4.97 -20.08
C SER A 262 -0.09 -3.47 -20.32
N GLU A 263 -0.45 -2.63 -19.34
CA GLU A 263 -0.32 -1.16 -19.41
C GLU A 263 1.06 -0.66 -18.92
N MET A 264 1.76 -1.44 -18.08
CA MET A 264 3.03 -1.05 -17.44
C MET A 264 4.14 -0.66 -18.45
N PRO A 265 4.34 -1.40 -19.55
CA PRO A 265 5.40 -1.07 -20.53
C PRO A 265 5.25 0.31 -21.17
N ASP A 266 4.05 0.89 -21.15
CA ASP A 266 3.77 2.22 -21.73
C ASP A 266 4.07 3.37 -20.77
N VAL A 267 4.42 3.08 -19.51
CA VAL A 267 4.84 4.12 -18.55
C VAL A 267 6.20 4.67 -18.99
N PRO A 268 6.36 5.99 -19.21
CA PRO A 268 7.57 6.55 -19.79
C PRO A 268 8.69 6.70 -18.75
N PHE A 269 9.02 5.60 -18.07
CA PHE A 269 10.21 5.54 -17.22
C PHE A 269 11.48 5.40 -18.06
N ARG A 270 12.57 6.01 -17.57
CA ARG A 270 13.91 5.75 -18.09
C ARG A 270 14.38 4.36 -17.68
N ASP A 271 15.34 3.81 -18.42
CA ASP A 271 15.84 2.45 -18.22
C ASP A 271 16.35 2.22 -16.80
N GLU A 272 17.09 3.19 -16.27
CA GLU A 272 17.68 3.14 -14.93
C GLU A 272 16.65 3.23 -13.78
N VAL A 273 15.42 3.62 -14.08
CA VAL A 273 14.32 3.71 -13.08
C VAL A 273 13.66 2.36 -12.86
N TRP A 274 13.52 1.55 -13.91
CA TRP A 274 12.78 0.30 -13.86
C TRP A 274 13.24 -0.67 -12.76
N PRO A 275 14.53 -1.01 -12.61
CA PRO A 275 14.98 -1.93 -11.55
C PRO A 275 14.63 -1.41 -10.16
N LYS A 276 14.83 -0.11 -9.94
CA LYS A 276 14.53 0.55 -8.67
C LYS A 276 13.04 0.55 -8.38
N PHE A 277 12.23 0.93 -9.36
CA PHE A 277 10.77 0.98 -9.25
C PHE A 277 10.16 -0.38 -8.99
N LEU A 278 10.58 -1.41 -9.73
CA LEU A 278 9.99 -2.74 -9.65
C LEU A 278 10.46 -3.55 -8.44
N ARG A 279 11.69 -3.30 -7.94
CA ARG A 279 12.32 -4.20 -6.99
C ARG A 279 13.23 -3.54 -5.95
N GLU A 280 14.30 -2.82 -6.38
CA GLU A 280 15.40 -2.46 -5.50
C GLU A 280 14.99 -1.53 -4.36
N ASN A 281 14.11 -0.56 -4.63
CA ASN A 281 13.61 0.36 -3.60
C ASN A 281 12.78 -0.38 -2.54
N ALA A 282 11.97 -1.35 -2.95
CA ALA A 282 11.20 -2.17 -2.02
C ALA A 282 12.12 -3.01 -1.12
N ILE A 283 13.14 -3.67 -1.70
CA ILE A 283 14.13 -4.43 -0.92
C ILE A 283 14.78 -3.55 0.14
N ARG A 284 15.26 -2.38 -0.27
CA ARG A 284 15.97 -1.45 0.61
C ARG A 284 15.09 -0.89 1.72
N VAL A 285 13.88 -0.40 1.38
CA VAL A 285 13.00 0.30 2.33
C VAL A 285 12.34 -0.66 3.31
N PHE A 286 11.94 -1.86 2.84
CA PHE A 286 11.28 -2.89 3.65
C PHE A 286 12.25 -3.94 4.20
N LYS A 287 13.56 -3.84 3.90
CA LYS A 287 14.63 -4.73 4.39
C LYS A 287 14.35 -6.21 4.11
N LEU A 288 14.04 -6.51 2.85
CA LEU A 288 13.56 -7.83 2.47
C LEU A 288 14.66 -8.89 2.31
N ASP A 289 15.93 -8.48 2.29
CA ASP A 289 17.10 -9.38 2.17
C ASP A 289 17.78 -9.68 3.52
N GLN A 290 17.12 -9.29 4.63
CA GLN A 290 17.64 -9.49 6.00
C GLN A 290 16.87 -10.57 6.73
#